data_7c5eac9ec58197f93e380d9d77b138f7
#
_entry.id   7c5eac9ec58197f93e380d9d77b138f7
#
_cell.length_a   1.000
_cell.length_b   1.000
_cell.length_c   1.000
_cell.angle_alpha   90.00
_cell.angle_beta   90.00
_cell.angle_gamma   90.00
#
_symmetry.space_group_name_H-M   'P 1'
#
loop_
_entity.id
_entity.type
_entity.pdbx_description
1 polymer ?
#
loop_
_entity_poly.entity_id
_entity_poly.type
_entity_poly.pdbx_seq_one_letter_code
_entity_poly.pdbx_strand_id
1 'polypeptide(L)'
;IMSIMDKLKKNSKIKTSEVLSESKFFTEKDMTPTDVPMVNVALSGSVEGGVAPGLTVLAGPSKHFKTSFALLMAGAYLKRHSDAVILFYDSEFGSPQSYFEQFGIDTSRILHTPIANVEELKFDIIAQLEAIDRDDKVIIVIDSIGNLASKKELEDAMNEKSVADMSRAKALKGLFRMCTPYLTMKNIPMIAVNHTYQEIGLFPKAIVGGGTGIYYSADNIWILGRQQDKKGTEIQGYHFVINVEKSRYVKEKSKIPITDSWDGGVRKYSGLLDCALAGGYATKPSNGWYAAVDQSTGELGPKVRYDATLDKSFWDPIFAETDFKDFLKKQYSIGHQSLVSMDEIVEEADG
;
A
#
# COMPACT_ATOMS: atom_id res chain seq x y z
N ILE A 1 -42.32 16.88 18.12
CA ILE A 1 -41.84 15.69 18.87
C ILE A 1 -40.46 15.37 18.31
N MET A 2 -39.46 15.43 19.19
CA MET A 2 -38.07 15.08 18.80
C MET A 2 -38.00 13.59 18.45
N SER A 3 -37.38 13.26 17.30
CA SER A 3 -37.22 11.87 16.88
C SER A 3 -36.34 11.08 17.88
N ILE A 4 -36.44 9.77 17.88
CA ILE A 4 -35.58 8.93 18.74
C ILE A 4 -34.10 9.11 18.33
N MET A 5 -33.82 9.28 17.04
CA MET A 5 -32.46 9.54 16.54
C MET A 5 -31.89 10.83 17.11
N ASP A 6 -32.68 11.91 17.13
CA ASP A 6 -32.26 13.20 17.72
C ASP A 6 -31.99 13.09 19.20
N LYS A 7 -32.82 12.31 19.91
CA LYS A 7 -32.62 12.05 21.35
C LYS A 7 -31.30 11.31 21.60
N LEU A 8 -31.01 10.28 20.83
CA LEU A 8 -29.77 9.51 20.96
C LEU A 8 -28.56 10.35 20.62
N LYS A 9 -28.60 11.11 19.51
CA LYS A 9 -27.54 12.03 19.10
C LYS A 9 -27.24 13.06 20.18
N LYS A 10 -28.30 13.68 20.75
CA LYS A 10 -28.16 14.68 21.81
C LYS A 10 -27.62 14.09 23.12
N ASN A 11 -27.98 12.84 23.44
CA ASN A 11 -27.54 12.17 24.66
C ASN A 11 -26.12 11.57 24.57
N SER A 12 -25.56 11.44 23.33
CA SER A 12 -24.24 10.93 23.17
C SER A 12 -23.19 11.87 23.78
N LYS A 13 -22.28 11.30 24.56
CA LYS A 13 -21.10 12.01 25.08
C LYS A 13 -19.94 12.05 24.11
N ILE A 14 -20.06 11.37 22.99
CA ILE A 14 -19.07 11.32 21.92
C ILE A 14 -19.45 12.39 20.90
N LYS A 15 -18.65 13.44 20.80
CA LYS A 15 -18.92 14.62 19.95
C LYS A 15 -19.01 14.31 18.45
N THR A 16 -18.39 13.22 18.03
CA THR A 16 -18.36 12.75 16.64
C THR A 16 -19.51 11.80 16.29
N SER A 17 -20.47 11.60 17.20
CA SER A 17 -21.67 10.79 16.92
C SER A 17 -22.55 11.48 15.90
N GLU A 18 -22.76 10.86 14.76
CA GLU A 18 -23.58 11.36 13.65
C GLU A 18 -24.47 10.25 13.09
N VAL A 19 -25.50 10.64 12.35
CA VAL A 19 -26.28 9.69 11.55
C VAL A 19 -25.35 9.07 10.51
N LEU A 20 -25.39 7.76 10.33
CA LEU A 20 -24.44 7.04 9.48
C LEU A 20 -24.34 7.60 8.06
N SER A 21 -25.46 7.98 7.47
CA SER A 21 -25.51 8.60 6.12
C SER A 21 -24.82 9.97 6.03
N GLU A 22 -24.63 10.63 7.17
CA GLU A 22 -23.97 11.95 7.27
C GLU A 22 -22.54 11.82 7.83
N SER A 23 -22.13 10.63 8.24
CA SER A 23 -20.86 10.42 8.92
C SER A 23 -19.68 10.59 7.97
N LYS A 24 -18.79 11.50 8.31
CA LYS A 24 -17.53 11.77 7.60
C LYS A 24 -16.59 10.56 7.53
N PHE A 25 -16.75 9.59 8.44
CA PHE A 25 -15.90 8.39 8.51
C PHE A 25 -16.35 7.29 7.57
N PHE A 26 -17.57 7.39 7.01
CA PHE A 26 -18.13 6.43 6.06
C PHE A 26 -18.20 6.94 4.63
N THR A 27 -17.80 8.19 4.38
CA THR A 27 -17.60 8.66 3.00
C THR A 27 -16.44 7.88 2.38
N GLU A 28 -16.51 7.70 1.07
CA GLU A 28 -15.47 7.07 0.28
C GLU A 28 -14.10 7.68 0.62
N LYS A 29 -13.13 6.83 0.95
CA LYS A 29 -11.79 7.31 1.31
C LYS A 29 -11.15 8.01 0.13
N ASP A 30 -10.58 9.18 0.39
CA ASP A 30 -9.81 9.91 -0.61
C ASP A 30 -8.50 9.17 -0.88
N MET A 31 -8.37 8.61 -2.08
CA MET A 31 -7.20 7.84 -2.50
C MET A 31 -6.30 8.66 -3.40
N THR A 32 -5.00 8.56 -3.18
CA THR A 32 -4.00 9.22 -4.01
C THR A 32 -3.34 8.22 -4.94
N PRO A 33 -3.58 8.30 -6.27
CA PRO A 33 -2.90 7.43 -7.23
C PRO A 33 -1.40 7.76 -7.31
N THR A 34 -0.58 6.72 -7.41
CA THR A 34 0.82 6.83 -7.78
C THR A 34 0.95 6.88 -9.30
N ASP A 35 2.14 7.16 -9.80
CA ASP A 35 2.42 7.13 -11.24
C ASP A 35 2.51 5.70 -11.81
N VAL A 36 2.41 4.66 -10.99
CA VAL A 36 2.48 3.26 -11.40
C VAL A 36 1.11 2.60 -11.28
N PRO A 37 0.37 2.38 -12.39
CA PRO A 37 -1.01 1.86 -12.35
C PRO A 37 -1.15 0.56 -11.57
N MET A 38 -0.24 -0.39 -11.70
CA MET A 38 -0.35 -1.67 -10.98
C MET A 38 -0.02 -1.57 -9.51
N VAL A 39 0.72 -0.55 -9.06
CA VAL A 39 0.86 -0.22 -7.63
C VAL A 39 -0.48 0.29 -7.09
N ASN A 40 -1.19 1.11 -7.86
CA ASN A 40 -2.54 1.56 -7.50
C ASN A 40 -3.52 0.38 -7.37
N VAL A 41 -3.45 -0.56 -8.30
CA VAL A 41 -4.24 -1.80 -8.24
C VAL A 41 -3.88 -2.62 -6.99
N ALA A 42 -2.59 -2.76 -6.66
CA ALA A 42 -2.16 -3.49 -5.48
C ALA A 42 -2.62 -2.84 -4.15
N LEU A 43 -2.77 -1.50 -4.14
CA LEU A 43 -3.26 -0.75 -2.98
C LEU A 43 -4.79 -0.75 -2.85
N SER A 44 -5.51 -0.62 -3.96
CA SER A 44 -6.93 -0.26 -3.97
C SER A 44 -7.83 -1.14 -4.85
N GLY A 45 -7.24 -2.02 -5.66
CA GLY A 45 -7.96 -2.82 -6.66
C GLY A 45 -8.31 -2.08 -7.94
N SER A 46 -7.91 -0.81 -8.08
CA SER A 46 -8.21 0.04 -9.23
C SER A 46 -6.99 0.87 -9.64
N VAL A 47 -6.80 1.07 -10.94
CA VAL A 47 -5.76 1.96 -11.47
C VAL A 47 -6.00 3.43 -11.10
N GLU A 48 -7.23 3.80 -10.81
CA GLU A 48 -7.65 5.15 -10.40
C GLU A 48 -7.63 5.36 -8.89
N GLY A 49 -7.47 4.28 -8.12
CA GLY A 49 -7.26 4.35 -6.68
C GLY A 49 -5.80 4.61 -6.32
N GLY A 50 -5.39 4.16 -5.15
CA GLY A 50 -4.01 4.33 -4.71
C GLY A 50 -3.87 4.36 -3.20
N VAL A 51 -3.04 5.28 -2.71
CA VAL A 51 -2.76 5.44 -1.29
C VAL A 51 -3.99 5.98 -0.57
N ALA A 52 -4.46 5.24 0.42
CA ALA A 52 -5.62 5.58 1.25
C ALA A 52 -5.19 5.88 2.70
N PRO A 53 -6.00 6.64 3.46
CA PRO A 53 -5.85 6.71 4.90
C PRO A 53 -5.85 5.33 5.55
N GLY A 54 -5.07 5.18 6.60
CA GLY A 54 -4.90 3.91 7.30
C GLY A 54 -3.49 3.37 7.18
N LEU A 55 -3.26 2.16 7.69
CA LEU A 55 -1.95 1.53 7.75
C LEU A 55 -1.74 0.56 6.58
N THR A 56 -0.69 0.81 5.81
CA THR A 56 -0.14 -0.11 4.82
C THR A 56 1.23 -0.61 5.28
N VAL A 57 1.41 -1.92 5.33
CA VAL A 57 2.68 -2.56 5.72
C VAL A 57 3.34 -3.15 4.47
N LEU A 58 4.58 -2.74 4.24
CA LEU A 58 5.44 -3.27 3.19
C LEU A 58 6.47 -4.19 3.82
N ALA A 59 6.28 -5.49 3.67
CA ALA A 59 7.14 -6.50 4.29
C ALA A 59 7.95 -7.25 3.23
N GLY A 60 9.11 -7.72 3.63
CA GLY A 60 9.98 -8.52 2.77
C GLY A 60 11.39 -8.64 3.33
N PRO A 61 12.20 -9.54 2.76
CA PRO A 61 13.60 -9.66 3.11
C PRO A 61 14.38 -8.35 2.87
N SER A 62 15.55 -8.24 3.47
CA SER A 62 16.45 -7.11 3.24
C SER A 62 16.77 -6.93 1.75
N LYS A 63 16.97 -5.70 1.32
CA LYS A 63 17.25 -5.32 -0.09
C LYS A 63 16.14 -5.69 -1.08
N HIS A 64 14.88 -5.66 -0.65
CA HIS A 64 13.70 -5.88 -1.50
C HIS A 64 12.98 -4.56 -1.84
N PHE A 65 13.68 -3.45 -1.81
CA PHE A 65 13.22 -2.12 -2.25
C PHE A 65 11.91 -1.64 -1.57
N LYS A 66 11.67 -2.07 -0.34
CA LYS A 66 10.50 -1.65 0.44
C LYS A 66 10.43 -0.14 0.59
N THR A 67 11.57 0.49 0.86
CA THR A 67 11.69 1.94 0.98
C THR A 67 11.34 2.64 -0.33
N SER A 68 11.74 2.10 -1.49
CA SER A 68 11.37 2.66 -2.79
C SER A 68 9.86 2.73 -3.00
N PHE A 69 9.13 1.68 -2.66
CA PHE A 69 7.68 1.69 -2.72
C PHE A 69 7.06 2.68 -1.74
N ALA A 70 7.59 2.77 -0.51
CA ALA A 70 7.14 3.75 0.47
C ALA A 70 7.33 5.18 -0.04
N LEU A 71 8.48 5.50 -0.63
CA LEU A 71 8.78 6.82 -1.19
C LEU A 71 7.98 7.12 -2.46
N LEU A 72 7.71 6.12 -3.29
CA LEU A 72 6.80 6.26 -4.43
C LEU A 72 5.40 6.73 -3.97
N MET A 73 4.87 6.11 -2.93
CA MET A 73 3.58 6.47 -2.35
C MET A 73 3.59 7.85 -1.69
N ALA A 74 4.61 8.12 -0.88
CA ALA A 74 4.75 9.40 -0.20
C ALA A 74 4.96 10.56 -1.18
N GLY A 75 5.76 10.35 -2.23
CA GLY A 75 5.98 11.33 -3.30
C GLY A 75 4.69 11.64 -4.06
N ALA A 76 3.89 10.65 -4.37
CA ALA A 76 2.57 10.84 -5.00
C ALA A 76 1.64 11.68 -4.12
N TYR A 77 1.62 11.41 -2.82
CA TYR A 77 0.83 12.18 -1.85
C TYR A 77 1.24 13.66 -1.79
N LEU A 78 2.55 13.93 -1.73
CA LEU A 78 3.07 15.30 -1.77
C LEU A 78 2.79 16.02 -3.09
N LYS A 79 2.82 15.31 -4.20
CA LYS A 79 2.51 15.86 -5.54
C LYS A 79 1.04 16.26 -5.64
N ARG A 80 0.14 15.46 -5.09
CA ARG A 80 -1.29 15.74 -5.09
C ARG A 80 -1.68 16.89 -4.16
N HIS A 81 -1.04 16.98 -3.00
CA HIS A 81 -1.35 17.96 -1.96
C HIS A 81 -0.14 18.89 -1.77
N SER A 82 -0.24 20.10 -2.28
CA SER A 82 0.88 21.08 -2.27
C SER A 82 1.32 21.51 -0.87
N ASP A 83 0.43 21.42 0.11
CA ASP A 83 0.64 21.75 1.53
C ASP A 83 1.01 20.51 2.39
N ALA A 84 1.04 19.32 1.80
CA ALA A 84 1.33 18.10 2.53
C ALA A 84 2.78 18.01 2.99
N VAL A 85 2.98 17.31 4.10
CA VAL A 85 4.29 16.98 4.67
C VAL A 85 4.41 15.50 4.95
N ILE A 86 5.64 15.00 4.96
CA ILE A 86 5.97 13.65 5.40
C ILE A 86 6.51 13.70 6.82
N LEU A 87 5.90 12.94 7.72
CA LEU A 87 6.50 12.61 9.01
C LEU A 87 7.25 11.28 8.85
N PHE A 88 8.58 11.35 8.84
CA PHE A 88 9.46 10.22 8.55
C PHE A 88 10.19 9.75 9.79
N TYR A 89 9.77 8.60 10.31
CA TYR A 89 10.45 7.90 11.40
C TYR A 89 11.49 6.95 10.84
N ASP A 90 12.73 7.10 11.24
CA ASP A 90 13.88 6.40 10.65
C ASP A 90 14.68 5.65 11.72
N SER A 91 14.78 4.35 11.56
CA SER A 91 15.61 3.47 12.37
C SER A 91 16.74 2.80 11.56
N GLU A 92 16.71 2.95 10.25
CA GLU A 92 17.64 2.27 9.33
C GLU A 92 18.82 3.17 8.93
N PHE A 93 18.56 4.48 8.83
CA PHE A 93 19.53 5.51 8.39
C PHE A 93 20.14 5.23 7.01
N GLY A 94 19.42 4.47 6.20
CA GLY A 94 19.90 3.98 4.91
C GLY A 94 19.54 4.82 3.69
N SER A 95 18.74 5.88 3.86
CA SER A 95 18.23 6.71 2.76
C SER A 95 18.86 8.10 2.78
N PRO A 96 19.86 8.37 1.92
CA PRO A 96 20.44 9.71 1.80
C PRO A 96 19.42 10.70 1.21
N GLN A 97 19.62 12.00 1.42
CA GLN A 97 18.74 13.05 0.91
C GLN A 97 18.50 12.94 -0.61
N SER A 98 19.56 12.64 -1.38
CA SER A 98 19.47 12.44 -2.83
C SER A 98 18.50 11.34 -3.25
N TYR A 99 18.29 10.35 -2.40
CA TYR A 99 17.36 9.27 -2.68
C TYR A 99 15.90 9.74 -2.67
N PHE A 100 15.54 10.62 -1.74
CA PHE A 100 14.21 11.26 -1.73
C PHE A 100 13.99 12.14 -2.95
N GLU A 101 15.01 12.88 -3.38
CA GLU A 101 14.95 13.76 -4.55
C GLU A 101 14.69 12.97 -5.85
N GLN A 102 15.20 11.73 -5.96
CA GLN A 102 14.93 10.84 -7.11
C GLN A 102 13.44 10.49 -7.25
N PHE A 103 12.68 10.50 -6.15
CA PHE A 103 11.23 10.33 -6.17
C PHE A 103 10.46 11.65 -6.31
N GLY A 104 11.15 12.74 -6.64
CA GLY A 104 10.54 14.07 -6.77
C GLY A 104 10.08 14.67 -5.44
N ILE A 105 10.64 14.21 -4.33
CA ILE A 105 10.27 14.68 -2.99
C ILE A 105 11.16 15.84 -2.59
N ASP A 106 10.52 16.99 -2.31
CA ASP A 106 11.17 18.13 -1.68
C ASP A 106 11.46 17.81 -0.21
N THR A 107 12.74 17.68 0.13
CA THR A 107 13.16 17.29 1.48
C THR A 107 12.86 18.34 2.55
N SER A 108 12.57 19.58 2.17
CA SER A 108 12.09 20.62 3.10
C SER A 108 10.67 20.34 3.63
N ARG A 109 9.96 19.41 2.99
CA ARG A 109 8.62 18.96 3.37
C ARG A 109 8.62 17.66 4.18
N ILE A 110 9.78 17.25 4.68
CA ILE A 110 9.95 16.03 5.50
C ILE A 110 10.41 16.44 6.90
N LEU A 111 9.63 16.04 7.90
CA LEU A 111 10.12 16.01 9.27
C LEU A 111 10.77 14.65 9.52
N HIS A 112 12.10 14.64 9.54
CA HIS A 112 12.91 13.45 9.81
C HIS A 112 13.10 13.25 11.31
N THR A 113 12.63 12.14 11.83
CA THR A 113 12.68 11.79 13.25
C THR A 113 13.42 10.47 13.43
N PRO A 114 14.72 10.52 13.79
CA PRO A 114 15.47 9.33 14.17
C PRO A 114 14.87 8.67 15.41
N ILE A 115 14.76 7.34 15.39
CA ILE A 115 14.22 6.55 16.50
C ILE A 115 15.14 5.40 16.85
N ALA A 116 15.26 5.08 18.13
CA ALA A 116 16.13 4.03 18.65
C ALA A 116 15.34 2.81 19.15
N ASN A 117 14.12 3.00 19.62
CA ASN A 117 13.28 1.93 20.17
C ASN A 117 11.80 2.15 19.92
N VAL A 118 11.01 1.11 20.16
CA VAL A 118 9.56 1.09 19.91
C VAL A 118 8.83 2.12 20.77
N GLU A 119 9.25 2.31 22.01
CA GLU A 119 8.60 3.20 22.96
C GLU A 119 8.79 4.67 22.56
N GLU A 120 9.98 5.05 22.07
CA GLU A 120 10.21 6.40 21.50
C GLU A 120 9.26 6.66 20.34
N LEU A 121 9.16 5.70 19.39
CA LEU A 121 8.22 5.79 18.29
C LEU A 121 6.79 5.94 18.79
N LYS A 122 6.38 5.11 19.73
CA LYS A 122 5.02 5.11 20.25
C LYS A 122 4.64 6.45 20.88
N PHE A 123 5.46 7.00 21.74
CA PHE A 123 5.17 8.25 22.45
C PHE A 123 5.19 9.45 21.51
N ASP A 124 6.16 9.52 20.60
CA ASP A 124 6.25 10.63 19.67
C ASP A 124 5.10 10.63 18.65
N ILE A 125 4.83 9.47 18.03
CA ILE A 125 3.77 9.38 17.01
C ILE A 125 2.39 9.68 17.58
N ILE A 126 2.08 9.27 18.79
CA ILE A 126 0.81 9.59 19.45
C ILE A 126 0.70 11.10 19.70
N ALA A 127 1.76 11.74 20.17
CA ALA A 127 1.78 13.20 20.35
C ALA A 127 1.56 13.94 19.02
N GLN A 128 2.20 13.48 17.93
CA GLN A 128 1.99 14.05 16.61
C GLN A 128 0.56 13.84 16.10
N LEU A 129 0.03 12.64 16.26
CA LEU A 129 -1.34 12.32 15.83
C LEU A 129 -2.40 13.13 16.59
N GLU A 130 -2.16 13.47 17.84
CA GLU A 130 -3.04 14.36 18.59
C GLU A 130 -2.98 15.81 18.10
N ALA A 131 -1.82 16.27 17.66
CA ALA A 131 -1.61 17.62 17.15
C ALA A 131 -2.12 17.85 15.72
N ILE A 132 -2.22 16.79 14.92
CA ILE A 132 -2.70 16.84 13.53
C ILE A 132 -4.23 16.97 13.50
N ASP A 133 -4.75 17.92 12.74
CA ASP A 133 -6.17 18.05 12.47
C ASP A 133 -6.59 17.25 11.22
N ARG A 134 -7.90 16.96 11.08
CA ARG A 134 -8.40 16.16 9.95
C ARG A 134 -8.13 16.78 8.57
N ASP A 135 -8.07 18.09 8.49
CA ASP A 135 -7.84 18.81 7.24
C ASP A 135 -6.36 18.99 6.90
N ASP A 136 -5.47 18.71 7.85
CA ASP A 136 -4.04 18.69 7.63
C ASP A 136 -3.66 17.55 6.70
N LYS A 137 -2.75 17.81 5.77
CA LYS A 137 -2.26 16.82 4.83
C LYS A 137 -0.91 16.28 5.29
N VAL A 138 -0.95 15.11 5.93
CA VAL A 138 0.23 14.44 6.47
C VAL A 138 0.22 12.99 6.02
N ILE A 139 1.35 12.51 5.53
CA ILE A 139 1.62 11.09 5.33
C ILE A 139 2.75 10.67 6.25
N ILE A 140 2.59 9.54 6.93
CA ILE A 140 3.57 9.00 7.87
C ILE A 140 4.29 7.83 7.22
N VAL A 141 5.62 7.84 7.29
CA VAL A 141 6.47 6.73 6.85
C VAL A 141 7.33 6.28 8.02
N ILE A 142 7.34 4.98 8.28
CA ILE A 142 8.19 4.34 9.30
C ILE A 142 9.13 3.38 8.58
N ASP A 143 10.43 3.65 8.61
CA ASP A 143 11.46 2.81 7.99
C ASP A 143 12.61 2.52 8.98
N SER A 144 12.58 1.39 9.61
CA SER A 144 11.63 0.30 9.57
C SER A 144 11.20 -0.12 10.99
N ILE A 145 10.13 -0.87 11.08
CA ILE A 145 9.71 -1.48 12.34
C ILE A 145 10.60 -2.69 12.68
N GLY A 146 11.11 -3.39 11.66
CA GLY A 146 11.80 -4.66 11.82
C GLY A 146 13.05 -4.61 12.69
N ASN A 147 13.76 -3.49 12.70
CA ASN A 147 15.01 -3.30 13.44
C ASN A 147 14.83 -2.63 14.81
N LEU A 148 13.60 -2.20 15.15
CA LEU A 148 13.37 -1.55 16.43
C LEU A 148 13.36 -2.56 17.58
N ALA A 149 14.26 -2.36 18.54
CA ALA A 149 14.22 -3.05 19.82
C ALA A 149 13.20 -2.40 20.76
N SER A 150 12.74 -3.11 21.78
CA SER A 150 12.07 -2.50 22.92
C SER A 150 13.10 -1.82 23.83
N LYS A 151 12.64 -0.83 24.63
CA LYS A 151 13.47 -0.21 25.64
C LYS A 151 14.04 -1.25 26.63
N LYS A 152 13.24 -2.23 26.98
CA LYS A 152 13.65 -3.34 27.86
C LYS A 152 14.73 -4.22 27.24
N GLU A 153 14.66 -4.55 25.94
CA GLU A 153 15.73 -5.28 25.25
C GLU A 153 17.06 -4.54 25.32
N LEU A 154 17.03 -3.21 25.15
CA LEU A 154 18.24 -2.37 25.26
C LEU A 154 18.78 -2.34 26.68
N GLU A 155 17.94 -2.21 27.70
CA GLU A 155 18.32 -2.23 29.11
C GLU A 155 18.88 -3.61 29.53
N ASP A 156 18.25 -4.69 29.09
CA ASP A 156 18.70 -6.06 29.37
C ASP A 156 20.06 -6.34 28.71
N ALA A 157 20.29 -5.87 27.50
CA ALA A 157 21.57 -5.97 26.80
C ALA A 157 22.68 -5.22 27.54
N MET A 158 22.41 -4.00 28.05
CA MET A 158 23.37 -3.24 28.87
C MET A 158 23.71 -3.93 30.19
N ASN A 159 22.77 -4.69 30.75
CA ASN A 159 22.95 -5.42 32.01
C ASN A 159 23.37 -6.89 31.82
N GLU A 160 23.78 -7.27 30.60
CA GLU A 160 24.24 -8.64 30.25
C GLU A 160 23.20 -9.73 30.56
N LYS A 161 21.90 -9.39 30.52
CA LYS A 161 20.83 -10.33 30.77
C LYS A 161 20.36 -10.95 29.45
N SER A 162 20.36 -12.26 29.37
CA SER A 162 19.81 -13.03 28.25
C SER A 162 18.47 -13.65 28.67
N VAL A 163 17.39 -12.89 28.54
CA VAL A 163 16.03 -13.36 28.81
C VAL A 163 15.20 -13.22 27.54
N ALA A 164 14.45 -14.27 27.19
CA ALA A 164 13.46 -14.19 26.12
C ALA A 164 12.42 -13.10 26.48
N ASP A 165 12.36 -12.07 25.65
CA ASP A 165 11.53 -10.90 25.94
C ASP A 165 10.38 -10.74 24.92
N MET A 166 9.17 -10.73 25.44
CA MET A 166 7.95 -10.45 24.66
C MET A 166 7.57 -8.97 24.67
N SER A 167 8.38 -8.10 25.28
CA SER A 167 8.05 -6.68 25.44
C SER A 167 7.96 -5.94 24.11
N ARG A 168 8.80 -6.30 23.13
CA ARG A 168 8.79 -5.73 21.79
C ARG A 168 7.45 -5.97 21.08
N ALA A 169 6.98 -7.21 21.03
CA ALA A 169 5.71 -7.56 20.41
C ALA A 169 4.52 -6.86 21.10
N LYS A 170 4.55 -6.79 22.42
CA LYS A 170 3.54 -6.10 23.22
C LYS A 170 3.54 -4.59 22.95
N ALA A 171 4.71 -3.96 22.89
CA ALA A 171 4.86 -2.54 22.61
C ALA A 171 4.37 -2.19 21.19
N LEU A 172 4.74 -2.99 20.17
CA LEU A 172 4.25 -2.83 18.79
C LEU A 172 2.73 -2.99 18.70
N LYS A 173 2.17 -4.00 19.34
CA LYS A 173 0.71 -4.20 19.38
C LYS A 173 0.01 -3.00 20.00
N GLY A 174 0.54 -2.46 21.10
CA GLY A 174 0.03 -1.25 21.75
C GLY A 174 0.12 -0.03 20.85
N LEU A 175 1.27 0.16 20.19
CA LEU A 175 1.51 1.24 19.22
C LEU A 175 0.42 1.27 18.14
N PHE A 176 0.26 0.18 17.41
CA PHE A 176 -0.68 0.14 16.29
C PHE A 176 -2.14 0.21 16.72
N ARG A 177 -2.49 -0.41 17.82
CA ARG A 177 -3.83 -0.28 18.39
C ARG A 177 -4.20 1.16 18.75
N MET A 178 -3.23 1.95 19.21
CA MET A 178 -3.44 3.36 19.56
C MET A 178 -3.42 4.27 18.34
N CYS A 179 -2.58 3.99 17.34
CA CYS A 179 -2.47 4.81 16.14
C CYS A 179 -3.64 4.65 15.17
N THR A 180 -4.12 3.43 14.96
CA THR A 180 -5.07 3.09 13.89
C THR A 180 -6.35 3.93 13.91
N PRO A 181 -7.01 4.19 15.07
CA PRO A 181 -8.18 5.06 15.10
C PRO A 181 -7.89 6.48 14.59
N TYR A 182 -6.75 7.06 14.96
CA TYR A 182 -6.35 8.40 14.50
C TYR A 182 -6.17 8.47 12.99
N LEU A 183 -5.59 7.43 12.38
CA LEU A 183 -5.37 7.38 10.94
C LEU A 183 -6.70 7.49 10.17
N THR A 184 -7.72 6.80 10.63
CA THR A 184 -9.05 6.87 10.03
C THR A 184 -9.75 8.19 10.36
N MET A 185 -9.78 8.59 11.62
CA MET A 185 -10.48 9.79 12.07
C MET A 185 -9.89 11.08 11.51
N LYS A 186 -8.58 11.12 11.31
CA LYS A 186 -7.84 12.30 10.82
C LYS A 186 -7.40 12.18 9.36
N ASN A 187 -7.80 11.13 8.66
CA ASN A 187 -7.55 10.95 7.24
C ASN A 187 -6.06 10.89 6.87
N ILE A 188 -5.29 10.11 7.63
CA ILE A 188 -3.83 10.05 7.52
C ILE A 188 -3.39 8.70 6.94
N PRO A 189 -2.68 8.67 5.79
CA PRO A 189 -1.98 7.48 5.34
C PRO A 189 -0.72 7.23 6.17
N MET A 190 -0.51 5.97 6.57
CA MET A 190 0.72 5.53 7.23
C MET A 190 1.29 4.33 6.47
N ILE A 191 2.56 4.42 6.09
CA ILE A 191 3.30 3.36 5.43
C ILE A 191 4.39 2.88 6.38
N ALA A 192 4.34 1.61 6.75
CA ALA A 192 5.34 1.01 7.62
C ALA A 192 6.13 -0.07 6.87
N VAL A 193 7.44 0.11 6.84
CA VAL A 193 8.37 -0.88 6.29
C VAL A 193 8.71 -1.89 7.38
N ASN A 194 8.67 -3.18 7.03
CA ASN A 194 8.93 -4.28 7.95
C ASN A 194 9.77 -5.39 7.29
N HIS A 195 10.31 -6.27 8.11
CA HIS A 195 11.02 -7.46 7.63
C HIS A 195 10.12 -8.68 7.70
N THR A 196 10.42 -9.67 6.84
CA THR A 196 9.88 -11.02 6.95
C THR A 196 10.95 -11.96 7.43
N TYR A 197 10.54 -13.04 8.09
CA TYR A 197 11.37 -14.19 8.39
C TYR A 197 10.72 -15.48 7.85
N GLN A 198 11.51 -16.51 7.64
CA GLN A 198 11.01 -17.80 7.18
C GLN A 198 10.53 -18.64 8.36
N GLU A 199 9.34 -19.18 8.24
CA GLU A 199 8.84 -20.15 9.19
C GLU A 199 9.68 -21.44 9.14
N ILE A 200 9.98 -22.01 10.30
CA ILE A 200 10.73 -23.28 10.39
C ILE A 200 9.75 -24.41 10.08
N GLY A 201 10.02 -25.19 9.02
CA GLY A 201 9.18 -26.32 8.64
C GLY A 201 9.55 -26.91 7.29
N LEU A 202 8.85 -27.97 6.89
CA LEU A 202 9.03 -28.64 5.60
C LEU A 202 8.65 -27.76 4.40
N PHE A 203 7.71 -26.81 4.62
CA PHE A 203 7.26 -25.84 3.63
C PHE A 203 7.32 -24.43 4.25
N PRO A 204 8.51 -23.81 4.32
CA PRO A 204 8.68 -22.53 4.97
C PRO A 204 7.86 -21.44 4.28
N LYS A 205 7.11 -20.67 5.08
CA LYS A 205 6.39 -19.48 4.62
C LYS A 205 7.06 -18.22 5.14
N ALA A 206 6.98 -17.15 4.37
CA ALA A 206 7.40 -15.85 4.84
C ALA A 206 6.39 -15.30 5.87
N ILE A 207 6.89 -14.94 7.04
CA ILE A 207 6.09 -14.37 8.13
C ILE A 207 6.48 -12.92 8.32
N VAL A 208 5.46 -12.05 8.43
CA VAL A 208 5.64 -10.62 8.72
C VAL A 208 6.06 -10.45 10.18
N GLY A 209 7.18 -9.76 10.41
CA GLY A 209 7.70 -9.51 11.76
C GLY A 209 6.76 -8.63 12.59
N GLY A 210 6.93 -8.68 13.92
CA GLY A 210 6.18 -7.83 14.86
C GLY A 210 4.88 -8.43 15.41
N GLY A 211 4.62 -9.70 15.13
CA GLY A 211 3.51 -10.45 15.71
C GLY A 211 2.14 -10.08 15.12
N THR A 212 1.08 -10.58 15.76
CA THR A 212 -0.31 -10.47 15.29
C THR A 212 -0.87 -9.05 15.35
N GLY A 213 -0.31 -8.16 16.17
CA GLY A 213 -0.79 -6.80 16.34
C GLY A 213 -0.76 -5.97 15.05
N ILE A 214 0.32 -6.08 14.27
CA ILE A 214 0.45 -5.44 12.97
C ILE A 214 -0.58 -5.99 11.99
N TYR A 215 -0.74 -7.30 11.96
CA TYR A 215 -1.67 -7.97 11.06
C TYR A 215 -3.11 -7.50 11.27
N TYR A 216 -3.56 -7.37 12.52
CA TYR A 216 -4.92 -6.91 12.82
C TYR A 216 -5.13 -5.41 12.57
N SER A 217 -4.09 -4.60 12.73
CA SER A 217 -4.19 -3.14 12.61
C SER A 217 -4.05 -2.64 11.18
N ALA A 218 -3.36 -3.37 10.32
CA ALA A 218 -3.10 -2.95 8.95
C ALA A 218 -4.34 -3.12 8.04
N ASP A 219 -4.56 -2.13 7.18
CA ASP A 219 -5.54 -2.20 6.10
C ASP A 219 -4.98 -2.99 4.90
N ASN A 220 -3.69 -2.82 4.62
CA ASN A 220 -2.96 -3.54 3.58
C ASN A 220 -1.65 -4.10 4.12
N ILE A 221 -1.34 -5.33 3.76
CA ILE A 221 -0.04 -5.96 4.00
C ILE A 221 0.44 -6.56 2.69
N TRP A 222 1.61 -6.12 2.23
CA TRP A 222 2.31 -6.69 1.10
C TRP A 222 3.52 -7.48 1.57
N ILE A 223 3.73 -8.65 0.98
CA ILE A 223 4.99 -9.38 1.08
C ILE A 223 5.67 -9.31 -0.28
N LEU A 224 6.81 -8.64 -0.33
CA LEU A 224 7.57 -8.44 -1.57
C LEU A 224 8.49 -9.63 -1.84
N GLY A 225 8.26 -10.31 -2.95
CA GLY A 225 9.18 -11.27 -3.55
C GLY A 225 10.08 -10.59 -4.56
N ARG A 226 11.25 -11.16 -4.84
CA ARG A 226 12.23 -10.61 -5.78
C ARG A 226 12.82 -11.69 -6.67
N GLN A 227 12.91 -11.38 -7.95
CA GLN A 227 13.68 -12.14 -8.95
C GLN A 227 14.66 -11.19 -9.64
N GLN A 228 15.84 -11.68 -10.00
CA GLN A 228 16.82 -10.89 -10.74
C GLN A 228 16.37 -10.78 -12.21
N ASP A 229 16.43 -9.58 -12.73
CA ASP A 229 16.32 -9.32 -14.17
C ASP A 229 17.71 -9.39 -14.79
N LYS A 230 17.91 -10.34 -15.70
CA LYS A 230 19.21 -10.60 -16.31
C LYS A 230 19.14 -10.50 -17.82
N LYS A 231 20.16 -9.84 -18.41
CA LYS A 231 20.46 -9.92 -19.83
C LYS A 231 21.75 -10.72 -20.01
N GLY A 232 21.62 -12.00 -20.39
CA GLY A 232 22.75 -12.94 -20.35
C GLY A 232 23.17 -13.21 -18.89
N THR A 233 24.41 -12.90 -18.54
CA THR A 233 24.97 -13.02 -17.17
C THR A 233 24.89 -11.72 -16.37
N GLU A 234 24.57 -10.60 -17.03
CA GLU A 234 24.54 -9.28 -16.40
C GLU A 234 23.18 -8.99 -15.77
N ILE A 235 23.19 -8.56 -14.52
CA ILE A 235 21.98 -8.14 -13.81
C ILE A 235 21.68 -6.70 -14.20
N GLN A 236 20.49 -6.45 -14.76
CA GLN A 236 20.03 -5.10 -15.16
C GLN A 236 19.06 -4.47 -14.17
N GLY A 237 18.55 -5.25 -13.25
CA GLY A 237 17.57 -4.81 -12.26
C GLY A 237 16.91 -6.00 -11.58
N TYR A 238 15.71 -5.77 -11.11
CA TYR A 238 14.92 -6.78 -10.41
C TYR A 238 13.46 -6.76 -10.85
N HIS A 239 12.88 -7.94 -10.93
CA HIS A 239 11.44 -8.10 -10.94
C HIS A 239 10.96 -8.34 -9.52
N PHE A 240 10.01 -7.54 -9.07
CA PHE A 240 9.34 -7.71 -7.81
C PHE A 240 7.96 -8.30 -8.03
N VAL A 241 7.53 -9.11 -7.09
CA VAL A 241 6.14 -9.57 -7.02
C VAL A 241 5.56 -9.04 -5.72
N ILE A 242 4.52 -8.22 -5.84
CA ILE A 242 3.73 -7.80 -4.70
C ILE A 242 2.74 -8.94 -4.40
N ASN A 243 2.97 -9.65 -3.29
CA ASN A 243 2.03 -10.62 -2.78
C ASN A 243 1.12 -9.90 -1.77
N VAL A 244 -0.16 -9.78 -2.10
CA VAL A 244 -1.15 -9.16 -1.22
C VAL A 244 -1.54 -10.16 -0.13
N GLU A 245 -0.97 -9.99 1.06
CA GLU A 245 -1.23 -10.85 2.22
C GLU A 245 -2.53 -10.50 2.92
N LYS A 246 -2.82 -9.20 3.03
CA LYS A 246 -4.06 -8.66 3.58
C LYS A 246 -4.44 -7.40 2.83
N SER A 247 -5.73 -7.21 2.59
CA SER A 247 -6.26 -5.96 2.04
C SER A 247 -7.73 -5.79 2.38
N ARG A 248 -8.16 -4.54 2.47
CA ARG A 248 -9.59 -4.18 2.51
C ARG A 248 -10.18 -4.02 1.10
N TYR A 249 -9.34 -3.87 0.08
CA TYR A 249 -9.77 -3.49 -1.27
C TYR A 249 -9.43 -4.51 -2.33
N VAL A 250 -8.37 -5.30 -2.12
CA VAL A 250 -7.81 -6.22 -3.10
C VAL A 250 -8.02 -7.66 -2.63
N LYS A 251 -8.33 -8.55 -3.55
CA LYS A 251 -8.43 -9.99 -3.26
C LYS A 251 -7.11 -10.49 -2.68
N GLU A 252 -7.17 -11.08 -1.50
CA GLU A 252 -6.01 -11.67 -0.83
C GLU A 252 -5.35 -12.73 -1.72
N LYS A 253 -4.05 -12.90 -1.55
CA LYS A 253 -3.19 -13.76 -2.37
C LYS A 253 -3.02 -13.34 -3.83
N SER A 254 -3.49 -12.15 -4.21
CA SER A 254 -3.16 -11.56 -5.51
C SER A 254 -1.65 -11.35 -5.61
N LYS A 255 -1.10 -11.62 -6.82
CA LYS A 255 0.32 -11.44 -7.13
C LYS A 255 0.45 -10.46 -8.27
N ILE A 256 1.13 -9.35 -8.02
CA ILE A 256 1.28 -8.27 -8.98
C ILE A 256 2.77 -8.07 -9.26
N PRO A 257 3.22 -8.35 -10.50
CA PRO A 257 4.62 -8.15 -10.87
C PRO A 257 4.93 -6.68 -11.12
N ILE A 258 6.05 -6.21 -10.58
CA ILE A 258 6.58 -4.87 -10.80
C ILE A 258 8.05 -4.98 -11.18
N THR A 259 8.46 -4.26 -12.21
CA THR A 259 9.87 -4.21 -12.64
C THR A 259 10.51 -2.94 -12.12
N ASP A 260 11.67 -3.09 -11.50
CA ASP A 260 12.56 -2.01 -11.10
C ASP A 260 13.90 -2.19 -11.81
N SER A 261 14.41 -1.14 -12.43
CA SER A 261 15.73 -1.12 -13.07
C SER A 261 16.66 -0.19 -12.32
N TRP A 262 17.97 -0.50 -12.31
CA TRP A 262 18.96 0.34 -11.66
C TRP A 262 19.06 1.75 -12.25
N ASP A 263 18.79 1.87 -13.56
CA ASP A 263 18.90 3.12 -14.31
C ASP A 263 17.61 3.94 -14.35
N GLY A 264 16.45 3.32 -14.09
CA GLY A 264 15.14 3.96 -14.26
C GLY A 264 14.18 3.83 -13.11
N GLY A 265 14.55 3.16 -12.01
CA GLY A 265 13.65 2.91 -10.87
C GLY A 265 12.45 2.05 -11.24
N VAL A 266 11.35 2.21 -10.51
CA VAL A 266 10.10 1.48 -10.75
C VAL A 266 9.51 1.90 -12.09
N ARG A 267 9.32 0.94 -13.00
CA ARG A 267 8.78 1.22 -14.32
C ARG A 267 7.27 1.45 -14.26
N LYS A 268 6.84 2.58 -14.82
CA LYS A 268 5.45 3.07 -14.75
C LYS A 268 4.42 2.05 -15.22
N TYR A 269 4.68 1.36 -16.31
CA TYR A 269 3.73 0.42 -16.94
C TYR A 269 4.00 -1.04 -16.58
N SER A 270 4.72 -1.28 -15.49
CA SER A 270 4.99 -2.63 -14.99
C SER A 270 3.72 -3.42 -14.71
N GLY A 271 3.74 -4.71 -15.04
CA GLY A 271 2.65 -5.65 -14.74
C GLY A 271 1.41 -5.52 -15.61
N LEU A 272 1.26 -4.46 -16.39
CA LEU A 272 0.09 -4.24 -17.25
C LEU A 272 0.02 -5.22 -18.42
N LEU A 273 1.16 -5.55 -19.03
CA LEU A 273 1.19 -6.39 -20.23
C LEU A 273 0.62 -7.78 -19.97
N ASP A 274 0.99 -8.42 -18.88
CA ASP A 274 0.46 -9.74 -18.51
C ASP A 274 -1.05 -9.72 -18.33
N CYS A 275 -1.55 -8.67 -17.70
CA CYS A 275 -3.00 -8.48 -17.52
C CYS A 275 -3.71 -8.23 -18.85
N ALA A 276 -3.13 -7.40 -19.72
CA ALA A 276 -3.69 -7.11 -21.04
C ALA A 276 -3.70 -8.34 -21.96
N LEU A 277 -2.64 -9.17 -21.90
CA LEU A 277 -2.60 -10.45 -22.62
C LEU A 277 -3.66 -11.42 -22.10
N ALA A 278 -3.82 -11.52 -20.78
CA ALA A 278 -4.82 -12.39 -20.16
C ALA A 278 -6.25 -11.96 -20.49
N GLY A 279 -6.51 -10.66 -20.59
CA GLY A 279 -7.83 -10.09 -20.87
C GLY A 279 -8.16 -9.93 -22.36
N GLY A 280 -7.19 -10.18 -23.27
CA GLY A 280 -7.39 -10.02 -24.69
C GLY A 280 -7.30 -8.59 -25.21
N TYR A 281 -6.76 -7.65 -24.40
CA TYR A 281 -6.53 -6.25 -24.79
C TYR A 281 -5.22 -6.07 -25.55
N ALA A 282 -4.32 -7.00 -25.39
CA ALA A 282 -3.10 -7.13 -26.17
C ALA A 282 -2.87 -8.60 -26.55
N THR A 283 -2.06 -8.85 -27.55
CA THR A 283 -1.71 -10.19 -28.00
C THR A 283 -0.21 -10.29 -28.30
N LYS A 284 0.26 -11.52 -28.39
CA LYS A 284 1.61 -11.87 -28.79
C LYS A 284 1.58 -12.58 -30.15
N PRO A 285 1.51 -11.85 -31.29
CA PRO A 285 1.31 -12.45 -32.61
C PRO A 285 2.48 -13.31 -33.06
N SER A 286 3.67 -13.08 -32.53
CA SER A 286 4.85 -13.92 -32.75
C SER A 286 5.84 -13.75 -31.58
N ASN A 287 6.85 -14.62 -31.52
CA ASN A 287 7.80 -14.60 -30.41
C ASN A 287 8.53 -13.25 -30.31
N GLY A 288 8.43 -12.61 -29.16
CA GLY A 288 9.04 -11.30 -28.85
C GLY A 288 8.33 -10.10 -29.49
N TRP A 289 7.15 -10.28 -30.10
CA TRP A 289 6.32 -9.22 -30.65
C TRP A 289 4.99 -9.13 -29.98
N TYR A 290 4.53 -7.91 -29.72
CA TYR A 290 3.28 -7.60 -29.04
C TYR A 290 2.47 -6.60 -29.86
N ALA A 291 1.16 -6.66 -29.73
CA ALA A 291 0.25 -5.71 -30.36
C ALA A 291 -0.98 -5.48 -29.49
N ALA A 292 -1.48 -4.24 -29.46
CA ALA A 292 -2.78 -3.95 -28.91
C ALA A 292 -3.88 -4.52 -29.83
N VAL A 293 -5.01 -4.90 -29.23
CA VAL A 293 -6.16 -5.46 -29.96
C VAL A 293 -7.30 -4.45 -29.91
N ASP A 294 -7.82 -4.07 -31.07
CA ASP A 294 -9.07 -3.30 -31.15
C ASP A 294 -10.23 -4.15 -30.66
N GLN A 295 -10.92 -3.72 -29.59
CA GLN A 295 -11.96 -4.52 -28.95
C GLN A 295 -13.25 -4.60 -29.79
N SER A 296 -13.46 -3.68 -30.72
CA SER A 296 -14.63 -3.64 -31.59
C SER A 296 -14.47 -4.48 -32.86
N THR A 297 -13.27 -4.51 -33.43
CA THR A 297 -12.99 -5.18 -34.72
C THR A 297 -12.14 -6.45 -34.58
N GLY A 298 -11.38 -6.59 -33.48
CA GLY A 298 -10.39 -7.63 -33.30
C GLY A 298 -9.11 -7.42 -34.12
N GLU A 299 -8.98 -6.28 -34.80
CA GLU A 299 -7.78 -5.95 -35.56
C GLU A 299 -6.60 -5.65 -34.62
N LEU A 300 -5.43 -6.00 -35.09
CA LEU A 300 -4.18 -5.77 -34.35
C LEU A 300 -3.60 -4.41 -34.73
N GLY A 301 -3.20 -3.68 -33.69
CA GLY A 301 -2.35 -2.50 -33.86
C GLY A 301 -0.94 -2.85 -34.34
N PRO A 302 -0.05 -1.86 -34.42
CA PRO A 302 1.33 -2.07 -34.81
C PRO A 302 2.03 -3.10 -33.92
N LYS A 303 2.78 -4.02 -34.54
CA LYS A 303 3.62 -4.98 -33.81
C LYS A 303 4.82 -4.25 -33.25
N VAL A 304 5.04 -4.40 -31.94
CA VAL A 304 6.15 -3.77 -31.20
C VAL A 304 6.94 -4.78 -30.40
N ARG A 305 8.18 -4.47 -30.11
CA ARG A 305 9.01 -5.24 -29.18
C ARG A 305 8.62 -4.92 -27.74
N TYR A 306 9.06 -5.78 -26.81
CA TYR A 306 8.76 -5.64 -25.39
C TYR A 306 9.07 -4.24 -24.84
N ASP A 307 10.22 -3.67 -25.17
CA ASP A 307 10.62 -2.35 -24.66
C ASP A 307 9.62 -1.24 -25.05
N ALA A 308 9.02 -1.34 -26.24
CA ALA A 308 7.99 -0.39 -26.68
C ALA A 308 6.65 -0.57 -25.94
N THR A 309 6.40 -1.73 -25.33
CA THR A 309 5.22 -1.91 -24.45
C THR A 309 5.38 -1.22 -23.10
N LEU A 310 6.53 -0.65 -22.83
CA LEU A 310 6.78 0.15 -21.62
C LEU A 310 6.52 1.64 -21.83
N ASP A 311 6.18 2.04 -23.06
CA ASP A 311 5.92 3.43 -23.41
C ASP A 311 4.43 3.79 -23.24
N LYS A 312 4.20 5.05 -22.88
CA LYS A 312 2.89 5.65 -22.77
C LYS A 312 2.02 5.46 -24.02
N SER A 313 2.63 5.58 -25.20
CA SER A 313 1.96 5.44 -26.49
C SER A 313 1.32 4.08 -26.73
N PHE A 314 1.85 3.02 -26.13
CA PHE A 314 1.23 1.69 -26.18
C PHE A 314 -0.03 1.60 -25.29
N TRP A 315 -0.02 2.25 -24.14
CA TRP A 315 -1.08 2.11 -23.12
C TRP A 315 -2.18 3.14 -23.23
N ASP A 316 -1.90 4.36 -23.68
CA ASP A 316 -2.92 5.43 -23.76
C ASP A 316 -4.16 5.00 -24.56
N PRO A 317 -4.05 4.38 -25.75
CA PRO A 317 -5.22 3.91 -26.48
C PRO A 317 -5.98 2.79 -25.73
N ILE A 318 -5.26 1.87 -25.09
CA ILE A 318 -5.88 0.77 -24.34
C ILE A 318 -6.69 1.32 -23.16
N PHE A 319 -6.16 2.28 -22.42
CA PHE A 319 -6.87 2.90 -21.31
C PHE A 319 -8.01 3.81 -21.75
N ALA A 320 -7.84 4.55 -22.84
CA ALA A 320 -8.82 5.52 -23.30
C ALA A 320 -9.98 4.91 -24.12
N GLU A 321 -9.70 3.87 -24.91
CA GLU A 321 -10.62 3.33 -25.91
C GLU A 321 -11.23 1.96 -25.55
N THR A 322 -10.81 1.37 -24.41
CA THR A 322 -11.30 0.07 -23.97
C THR A 322 -11.75 0.10 -22.51
N ASP A 323 -12.38 -0.99 -22.06
CA ASP A 323 -12.77 -1.21 -20.67
C ASP A 323 -11.67 -1.91 -19.84
N PHE A 324 -10.40 -1.78 -20.24
CA PHE A 324 -9.29 -2.44 -19.56
C PHE A 324 -9.18 -2.06 -18.06
N LYS A 325 -9.46 -0.79 -17.72
CA LYS A 325 -9.52 -0.37 -16.31
C LYS A 325 -10.57 -1.15 -15.50
N ASP A 326 -11.75 -1.35 -16.08
CA ASP A 326 -12.84 -2.12 -15.45
C ASP A 326 -12.48 -3.59 -15.35
N PHE A 327 -11.81 -4.15 -16.36
CA PHE A 327 -11.26 -5.51 -16.31
C PHE A 327 -10.30 -5.69 -15.14
N LEU A 328 -9.34 -4.79 -14.95
CA LEU A 328 -8.39 -4.82 -13.83
C LEU A 328 -9.12 -4.72 -12.48
N LYS A 329 -10.06 -3.81 -12.36
CA LYS A 329 -10.87 -3.66 -11.16
C LYS A 329 -11.66 -4.93 -10.84
N LYS A 330 -12.28 -5.56 -11.82
CA LYS A 330 -13.03 -6.79 -11.67
C LYS A 330 -12.16 -7.98 -11.27
N GLN A 331 -10.92 -8.02 -11.79
CA GLN A 331 -9.97 -9.08 -11.50
C GLN A 331 -9.40 -9.00 -10.09
N TYR A 332 -9.11 -7.80 -9.59
CA TYR A 332 -8.35 -7.62 -8.36
C TYR A 332 -9.14 -7.07 -7.18
N SER A 333 -10.19 -6.26 -7.41
CA SER A 333 -10.91 -5.67 -6.29
C SER A 333 -11.89 -6.66 -5.64
N ILE A 334 -12.03 -6.52 -4.33
CA ILE A 334 -13.09 -7.16 -3.57
C ILE A 334 -14.40 -6.47 -3.94
N GLY A 335 -15.36 -7.21 -4.48
CA GLY A 335 -16.72 -6.70 -4.72
C GLY A 335 -17.44 -6.38 -3.41
N HIS A 336 -18.48 -5.56 -3.50
CA HIS A 336 -19.41 -5.43 -2.38
C HIS A 336 -20.09 -6.79 -2.17
N GLN A 337 -19.73 -7.47 -1.09
CA GLN A 337 -20.36 -8.72 -0.72
C GLN A 337 -21.71 -8.41 -0.05
N SER A 338 -22.79 -8.57 -0.78
CA SER A 338 -24.07 -8.79 -0.11
C SER A 338 -24.10 -10.23 0.41
N LEU A 339 -24.60 -10.44 1.62
CA LEU A 339 -24.76 -11.76 2.21
C LEU A 339 -25.82 -12.59 1.45
N VAL A 340 -26.66 -11.92 0.69
CA VAL A 340 -27.72 -12.48 -0.15
C VAL A 340 -27.55 -11.88 -1.54
N SER A 341 -27.74 -12.68 -2.62
CA SER A 341 -27.68 -12.14 -3.96
C SER A 341 -28.77 -11.08 -4.17
N MET A 342 -28.49 -10.03 -4.93
CA MET A 342 -29.49 -8.99 -5.20
C MET A 342 -30.70 -9.54 -5.96
N ASP A 343 -30.51 -10.60 -6.74
CA ASP A 343 -31.61 -11.29 -7.47
C ASP A 343 -32.56 -11.97 -6.49
N GLU A 344 -32.06 -12.57 -5.41
CA GLU A 344 -32.89 -13.18 -4.35
C GLU A 344 -33.67 -12.13 -3.56
N ILE A 345 -33.10 -10.92 -3.35
CA ILE A 345 -33.80 -9.83 -2.65
C ILE A 345 -34.96 -9.27 -3.49
N VAL A 346 -34.81 -9.22 -4.81
CA VAL A 346 -35.84 -8.69 -5.73
C VAL A 346 -37.02 -9.65 -5.83
N GLU A 347 -36.77 -10.97 -5.87
CA GLU A 347 -37.83 -11.97 -5.89
C GLU A 347 -38.72 -11.96 -4.63
N GLU A 348 -38.17 -11.69 -3.46
CA GLU A 348 -38.94 -11.55 -2.22
C GLU A 348 -39.74 -10.23 -2.13
N ALA A 349 -39.32 -9.18 -2.84
CA ALA A 349 -40.02 -7.89 -2.84
C ALA A 349 -41.19 -7.83 -3.80
N ASP A 350 -41.24 -8.70 -4.83
CA ASP A 350 -42.31 -8.81 -5.83
C ASP A 350 -43.32 -9.92 -5.51
N GLY A 351 -43.17 -10.67 -4.42
CA GLY A 351 -44.11 -11.71 -3.94
C GLY A 351 -44.95 -11.19 -2.78
#